data_59a5366571e2b5c7347fa7af11cc0d06
#
_entry.id   59a5366571e2b5c7347fa7af11cc0d06
#
_cell.length_a   1.000
_cell.length_b   1.000
_cell.length_c   1.000
_cell.angle_alpha   90.00
_cell.angle_beta   90.00
_cell.angle_gamma   90.00
#
_symmetry.space_group_name_H-M   'P 1'
#
loop_
_entity.id
_entity.type
_entity.pdbx_description
1 polymer ?
#
loop_
_entity_poly.entity_id
_entity_poly.type
_entity_poly.pdbx_seq_one_letter_code
_entity_poly.pdbx_strand_id
1 'polypeptide(L)'
;MKSNKQVTAATMKDVALKAKVSTATVSRALMNPDKVSQSTRSRVEQAALEVGYFPQSMGRNVKRSESRTILVIVPDICDPFFSEIIRGIEVTAAEQGYLVLIGDCAHQNQKEKTFLNLIITKQIDGMVLLSSRLPFDASVEEQRNLPPMVMSNEFAPELELPTVHIDNLTAAFNAMNYLLDLGHKRIGCIAGPEDMPLCHYRLQGYVQALRRSGIMVDPHYIARGDFTYEAGANALKQLFEQPLPPTAVFCHSDVMALGALSWAKRQGLKVPDDLSIIGFDNIALAEFCDPPLTTVAQPRFDIGHEAMLLLLDQIQGQNVSSGSRLMDCELIIRGSTRALP
;
A
#
# COMPACT_ATOMS: atom_id res chain seq x y z
N MET A 1 -1.46 -31.67 -40.36
CA MET A 1 -2.45 -31.70 -39.25
C MET A 1 -1.76 -32.25 -38.00
N LYS A 2 -1.29 -31.43 -37.08
CA LYS A 2 -0.75 -31.85 -35.79
C LYS A 2 -1.85 -31.67 -34.73
N SER A 3 -2.30 -32.78 -34.16
CA SER A 3 -3.30 -32.85 -33.11
C SER A 3 -2.84 -32.10 -31.88
N ASN A 4 -3.55 -31.06 -31.49
CA ASN A 4 -3.38 -30.33 -30.23
C ASN A 4 -3.90 -31.23 -29.09
N LYS A 5 -3.03 -32.02 -28.45
CA LYS A 5 -3.36 -32.67 -27.17
C LYS A 5 -3.54 -31.59 -26.12
N GLN A 6 -4.76 -31.31 -25.72
CA GLN A 6 -5.05 -30.61 -24.46
C GLN A 6 -4.37 -31.38 -23.34
N VAL A 7 -3.41 -30.76 -22.67
CA VAL A 7 -2.80 -31.26 -21.45
C VAL A 7 -3.86 -31.11 -20.34
N THR A 8 -4.61 -32.16 -20.07
CA THR A 8 -5.51 -32.22 -18.92
C THR A 8 -4.68 -32.28 -17.64
N ALA A 9 -4.97 -31.41 -16.67
CA ALA A 9 -4.30 -31.42 -15.37
C ALA A 9 -4.45 -32.81 -14.70
N ALA A 10 -3.35 -33.31 -14.13
CA ALA A 10 -3.34 -34.60 -13.44
C ALA A 10 -4.34 -34.61 -12.25
N THR A 11 -5.02 -35.72 -12.02
CA THR A 11 -6.05 -35.86 -10.99
C THR A 11 -5.62 -36.84 -9.89
N MET A 12 -6.33 -36.83 -8.74
CA MET A 12 -6.13 -37.85 -7.69
C MET A 12 -6.30 -39.30 -8.21
N LYS A 13 -7.08 -39.49 -9.26
CA LYS A 13 -7.25 -40.81 -9.89
C LYS A 13 -5.97 -41.26 -10.58
N ASP A 14 -5.26 -40.34 -11.22
CA ASP A 14 -3.98 -40.63 -11.89
C ASP A 14 -2.89 -40.98 -10.88
N VAL A 15 -2.86 -40.30 -9.74
CA VAL A 15 -1.97 -40.64 -8.61
C VAL A 15 -2.31 -42.04 -8.04
N ALA A 16 -3.59 -42.32 -7.83
CA ALA A 16 -4.06 -43.59 -7.30
C ALA A 16 -3.65 -44.75 -8.21
N LEU A 17 -3.81 -44.56 -9.52
CA LEU A 17 -3.43 -45.54 -10.54
C LEU A 17 -1.90 -45.77 -10.53
N LYS A 18 -1.13 -44.71 -10.48
CA LYS A 18 0.33 -44.78 -10.47
C LYS A 18 0.90 -45.39 -9.20
N ALA A 19 0.35 -44.99 -8.04
CA ALA A 19 0.74 -45.50 -6.72
C ALA A 19 0.19 -46.90 -6.41
N LYS A 20 -0.72 -47.43 -7.25
CA LYS A 20 -1.45 -48.72 -7.05
C LYS A 20 -2.17 -48.76 -5.71
N VAL A 21 -2.91 -47.72 -5.39
CA VAL A 21 -3.74 -47.57 -4.18
C VAL A 21 -5.09 -46.97 -4.52
N SER A 22 -6.05 -47.00 -3.59
CA SER A 22 -7.34 -46.33 -3.79
C SER A 22 -7.21 -44.81 -3.73
N THR A 23 -8.11 -44.07 -4.37
CA THR A 23 -8.18 -42.59 -4.26
C THR A 23 -8.37 -42.13 -2.81
N ALA A 24 -9.07 -42.92 -1.98
CA ALA A 24 -9.22 -42.67 -0.55
C ALA A 24 -7.86 -42.80 0.20
N THR A 25 -7.01 -43.72 -0.24
CA THR A 25 -5.64 -43.86 0.31
C THR A 25 -4.74 -42.71 -0.12
N VAL A 26 -4.85 -42.27 -1.39
CA VAL A 26 -4.13 -41.08 -1.87
C VAL A 26 -4.54 -39.84 -1.05
N SER A 27 -5.83 -39.61 -0.89
CA SER A 27 -6.35 -38.51 -0.09
C SER A 27 -5.82 -38.55 1.35
N ARG A 28 -5.85 -39.72 2.01
CA ARG A 28 -5.33 -39.87 3.37
C ARG A 28 -3.82 -39.65 3.45
N ALA A 29 -3.05 -40.18 2.50
CA ALA A 29 -1.60 -40.01 2.48
C ALA A 29 -1.17 -38.55 2.31
N LEU A 30 -1.90 -37.77 1.51
CA LEU A 30 -1.61 -36.36 1.23
C LEU A 30 -2.17 -35.41 2.29
N MET A 31 -3.34 -35.72 2.89
CA MET A 31 -4.05 -34.84 3.81
C MET A 31 -3.89 -35.20 5.29
N ASN A 32 -3.67 -36.46 5.62
CA ASN A 32 -3.51 -36.97 6.99
C ASN A 32 -2.39 -38.02 7.01
N PRO A 33 -1.13 -37.61 6.79
CA PRO A 33 0.02 -38.49 6.62
C PRO A 33 0.21 -39.49 7.78
N ASP A 34 -0.17 -39.06 8.99
CA ASP A 34 -0.06 -39.91 10.20
C ASP A 34 -1.02 -41.05 10.26
N LYS A 35 -2.04 -41.10 9.35
CA LYS A 35 -3.04 -42.17 9.25
C LYS A 35 -2.70 -43.26 8.24
N VAL A 36 -1.52 -43.19 7.63
CA VAL A 36 -1.02 -44.19 6.66
C VAL A 36 0.42 -44.56 6.99
N SER A 37 0.81 -45.78 6.62
CA SER A 37 2.21 -46.20 6.83
C SER A 37 3.19 -45.32 6.01
N GLN A 38 4.38 -45.15 6.54
CA GLN A 38 5.43 -44.33 5.90
C GLN A 38 5.74 -44.82 4.48
N SER A 39 5.74 -46.16 4.24
CA SER A 39 5.97 -46.72 2.92
C SER A 39 4.86 -46.39 1.92
N THR A 40 3.59 -46.35 2.38
CA THR A 40 2.45 -45.96 1.53
C THR A 40 2.48 -44.47 1.24
N ARG A 41 2.85 -43.65 2.22
CA ARG A 41 3.01 -42.22 2.08
C ARG A 41 4.07 -41.89 1.02
N SER A 42 5.30 -42.39 1.19
CA SER A 42 6.39 -42.12 0.23
C SER A 42 6.02 -42.58 -1.18
N ARG A 43 5.33 -43.71 -1.35
CA ARG A 43 4.89 -44.21 -2.65
C ARG A 43 3.85 -43.29 -3.30
N VAL A 44 2.92 -42.73 -2.52
CA VAL A 44 1.92 -41.76 -3.02
C VAL A 44 2.56 -40.43 -3.36
N GLU A 45 3.46 -39.93 -2.53
CA GLU A 45 4.20 -38.68 -2.77
C GLU A 45 5.03 -38.75 -4.05
N GLN A 46 5.77 -39.86 -4.23
CA GLN A 46 6.53 -40.11 -5.46
C GLN A 46 5.63 -40.20 -6.69
N ALA A 47 4.51 -40.91 -6.62
CA ALA A 47 3.55 -41.02 -7.70
C ALA A 47 2.91 -39.67 -8.06
N ALA A 48 2.64 -38.81 -7.08
CA ALA A 48 2.11 -37.44 -7.30
C ALA A 48 3.10 -36.59 -8.08
N LEU A 49 4.38 -36.60 -7.70
CA LEU A 49 5.44 -35.92 -8.43
C LEU A 49 5.56 -36.41 -9.88
N GLU A 50 5.56 -37.74 -10.09
CA GLU A 50 5.73 -38.34 -11.41
C GLU A 50 4.56 -38.04 -12.39
N VAL A 51 3.33 -37.92 -11.89
CA VAL A 51 2.17 -37.57 -12.72
C VAL A 51 1.96 -36.03 -12.81
N GLY A 52 2.74 -35.22 -12.08
CA GLY A 52 2.55 -33.77 -12.02
C GLY A 52 1.29 -33.37 -11.27
N TYR A 53 0.83 -34.18 -10.31
CA TYR A 53 -0.29 -33.85 -9.45
C TYR A 53 0.19 -33.09 -8.23
N PHE A 54 -0.19 -31.83 -8.16
CA PHE A 54 -0.03 -31.03 -6.94
C PHE A 54 -1.38 -31.01 -6.22
N PRO A 55 -1.46 -31.52 -4.98
CA PRO A 55 -2.68 -31.35 -4.20
C PRO A 55 -2.95 -29.86 -4.10
N GLN A 56 -4.01 -29.39 -4.72
CA GLN A 56 -4.54 -28.09 -4.34
C GLN A 56 -4.79 -28.19 -2.85
N SER A 57 -4.26 -27.25 -2.08
CA SER A 57 -4.35 -27.19 -0.60
C SER A 57 -5.80 -27.01 -0.08
N MET A 58 -6.77 -27.39 -0.87
CA MET A 58 -8.22 -27.39 -0.58
C MET A 58 -8.68 -28.44 0.43
N GLY A 59 -7.79 -29.13 1.10
CA GLY A 59 -8.18 -30.31 1.89
C GLY A 59 -8.03 -30.21 3.40
N ARG A 60 -7.64 -29.09 3.96
CA ARG A 60 -7.38 -29.07 5.42
C ARG A 60 -8.51 -28.53 6.30
N ASN A 61 -9.62 -28.02 5.77
CA ASN A 61 -10.76 -27.68 6.65
C ASN A 61 -12.09 -27.78 5.92
N VAL A 62 -12.62 -28.97 5.73
CA VAL A 62 -14.01 -29.23 5.31
C VAL A 62 -15.02 -28.70 6.35
N LYS A 63 -14.59 -28.11 7.47
CA LYS A 63 -15.43 -27.46 8.49
C LYS A 63 -15.35 -25.92 8.51
N ARG A 64 -14.34 -25.31 7.87
CA ARG A 64 -14.28 -23.84 7.67
C ARG A 64 -13.85 -23.60 6.23
N SER A 65 -14.66 -22.87 5.46
CA SER A 65 -14.36 -22.51 4.08
C SER A 65 -13.34 -21.35 4.04
N GLU A 66 -12.19 -21.51 4.69
CA GLU A 66 -11.12 -20.51 4.74
C GLU A 66 -10.17 -20.76 3.57
N SER A 67 -9.87 -19.72 2.80
CA SER A 67 -8.90 -19.77 1.69
C SER A 67 -7.46 -19.59 2.17
N ARG A 68 -7.28 -19.06 3.38
CA ARG A 68 -5.99 -18.63 3.93
C ARG A 68 -5.27 -17.65 3.01
N THR A 69 -6.05 -16.79 2.35
CA THR A 69 -5.53 -15.79 1.42
C THR A 69 -6.12 -14.43 1.74
N ILE A 70 -5.27 -13.42 1.85
CA ILE A 70 -5.62 -12.01 2.03
C ILE A 70 -5.34 -11.27 0.73
N LEU A 71 -6.27 -10.43 0.30
CA LEU A 71 -6.08 -9.55 -0.85
C LEU A 71 -5.66 -8.17 -0.36
N VAL A 72 -4.52 -7.68 -0.82
CA VAL A 72 -4.06 -6.30 -0.60
C VAL A 72 -4.25 -5.51 -1.88
N ILE A 73 -5.08 -4.49 -1.83
CA ILE A 73 -5.35 -3.60 -2.97
C ILE A 73 -4.42 -2.40 -2.88
N VAL A 74 -3.57 -2.25 -3.90
CA VAL A 74 -2.57 -1.18 -4.00
C VAL A 74 -2.97 -0.22 -5.12
N PRO A 75 -2.92 1.10 -4.93
CA PRO A 75 -3.20 2.08 -5.99
C PRO A 75 -2.24 1.97 -7.17
N ASP A 76 -0.95 1.86 -6.88
CA ASP A 76 0.14 1.65 -7.84
C ASP A 76 1.28 0.86 -7.18
N ILE A 77 1.57 -0.33 -7.69
CA ILE A 77 2.65 -1.17 -7.18
C ILE A 77 4.05 -0.60 -7.49
N CYS A 78 4.15 0.31 -8.44
CA CYS A 78 5.41 0.97 -8.79
C CYS A 78 5.79 2.10 -7.82
N ASP A 79 4.86 2.58 -6.98
CA ASP A 79 5.18 3.57 -5.96
C ASP A 79 5.94 2.89 -4.79
N PRO A 80 7.21 3.29 -4.55
CA PRO A 80 8.05 2.69 -3.51
C PRO A 80 7.51 2.89 -2.08
N PHE A 81 6.58 3.83 -1.89
CA PHE A 81 5.94 4.08 -0.60
C PHE A 81 5.26 2.83 -0.05
N PHE A 82 4.54 2.07 -0.89
CA PHE A 82 3.76 0.93 -0.46
C PHE A 82 4.58 -0.31 -0.10
N SER A 83 5.84 -0.39 -0.52
CA SER A 83 6.67 -1.58 -0.36
C SER A 83 6.84 -2.04 1.10
N GLU A 84 7.05 -1.10 2.04
CA GLU A 84 7.20 -1.42 3.46
C GLU A 84 5.86 -1.70 4.16
N ILE A 85 4.77 -1.04 3.74
CA ILE A 85 3.42 -1.34 4.22
C ILE A 85 3.07 -2.79 3.84
N ILE A 86 3.28 -3.15 2.57
CA ILE A 86 3.05 -4.52 2.07
C ILE A 86 3.92 -5.53 2.85
N ARG A 87 5.18 -5.18 3.15
CA ARG A 87 6.07 -6.02 3.96
C ARG A 87 5.52 -6.25 5.35
N GLY A 88 5.01 -5.21 6.02
CA GLY A 88 4.37 -5.33 7.33
C GLY A 88 3.15 -6.24 7.30
N ILE A 89 2.30 -6.09 6.27
CA ILE A 89 1.14 -6.97 6.05
C ILE A 89 1.59 -8.42 5.81
N GLU A 90 2.54 -8.64 4.92
CA GLU A 90 3.00 -9.97 4.50
C GLU A 90 3.62 -10.75 5.66
N VAL A 91 4.54 -10.14 6.42
CA VAL A 91 5.17 -10.77 7.59
C VAL A 91 4.12 -11.19 8.62
N THR A 92 3.19 -10.29 8.95
CA THR A 92 2.13 -10.57 9.93
C THR A 92 1.17 -11.65 9.44
N ALA A 93 0.80 -11.64 8.15
CA ALA A 93 -0.04 -12.65 7.53
C ALA A 93 0.64 -14.04 7.56
N ALA A 94 1.92 -14.10 7.19
CA ALA A 94 2.69 -15.35 7.13
C ALA A 94 2.82 -16.01 8.51
N GLU A 95 3.01 -15.25 9.59
CA GLU A 95 3.04 -15.76 10.96
C GLU A 95 1.76 -16.48 11.37
N GLN A 96 0.63 -16.08 10.79
CA GLN A 96 -0.69 -16.68 11.02
C GLN A 96 -1.09 -17.70 9.94
N GLY A 97 -0.18 -18.03 9.01
CA GLY A 97 -0.37 -19.00 7.95
C GLY A 97 -1.29 -18.53 6.81
N TYR A 98 -1.35 -17.21 6.59
CA TYR A 98 -2.01 -16.61 5.44
C TYR A 98 -1.03 -16.27 4.32
N LEU A 99 -1.50 -16.35 3.08
CA LEU A 99 -0.81 -15.84 1.90
C LEU A 99 -1.37 -14.46 1.56
N VAL A 100 -0.51 -13.60 1.03
CA VAL A 100 -0.90 -12.28 0.54
C VAL A 100 -0.95 -12.29 -0.99
N LEU A 101 -2.09 -11.92 -1.54
CA LEU A 101 -2.31 -11.65 -2.95
C LEU A 101 -2.35 -10.14 -3.16
N ILE A 102 -1.55 -9.62 -4.08
CA ILE A 102 -1.52 -8.18 -4.38
C ILE A 102 -2.40 -7.91 -5.60
N GLY A 103 -3.34 -7.00 -5.42
CA GLY A 103 -4.19 -6.43 -6.46
C GLY A 103 -3.75 -5.02 -6.79
N ASP A 104 -3.03 -4.81 -7.89
CA ASP A 104 -2.61 -3.50 -8.35
C ASP A 104 -3.72 -2.86 -9.20
N CYS A 105 -4.24 -1.70 -8.77
CA CYS A 105 -5.28 -0.95 -9.52
C CYS A 105 -4.70 -0.22 -10.72
N ALA A 106 -3.44 0.26 -10.65
CA ALA A 106 -2.76 1.01 -11.73
C ALA A 106 -3.65 2.10 -12.36
N HIS A 107 -4.48 2.76 -11.54
CA HIS A 107 -5.46 3.77 -11.96
C HIS A 107 -6.44 3.31 -13.08
N GLN A 108 -6.68 1.98 -13.23
CA GLN A 108 -7.53 1.41 -14.27
C GLN A 108 -8.77 0.71 -13.68
N ASN A 109 -9.96 1.20 -14.03
CA ASN A 109 -11.26 0.63 -13.60
C ASN A 109 -11.56 -0.77 -14.17
N GLN A 110 -10.74 -1.29 -15.10
CA GLN A 110 -11.01 -2.59 -15.75
C GLN A 110 -10.70 -3.82 -14.89
N LYS A 111 -9.93 -3.66 -13.79
CA LYS A 111 -9.56 -4.78 -12.89
C LYS A 111 -10.64 -5.14 -11.86
N GLU A 112 -11.68 -4.32 -11.72
CA GLU A 112 -12.78 -4.45 -10.76
C GLU A 112 -13.43 -5.84 -10.78
N LYS A 113 -13.74 -6.34 -11.98
CA LYS A 113 -14.38 -7.66 -12.14
C LYS A 113 -13.52 -8.82 -11.62
N THR A 114 -12.20 -8.69 -11.70
CA THR A 114 -11.29 -9.73 -11.23
C THR A 114 -11.34 -9.82 -9.69
N PHE A 115 -11.32 -8.69 -9.01
CA PHE A 115 -11.37 -8.66 -7.53
C PHE A 115 -12.73 -9.14 -7.02
N LEU A 116 -13.83 -8.71 -7.64
CA LEU A 116 -15.17 -9.21 -7.33
C LEU A 116 -15.27 -10.73 -7.48
N ASN A 117 -14.68 -11.30 -8.52
CA ASN A 117 -14.68 -12.76 -8.69
C ASN A 117 -13.96 -13.48 -7.56
N LEU A 118 -12.84 -12.97 -7.03
CA LEU A 118 -12.14 -13.55 -5.89
C LEU A 118 -13.02 -13.57 -4.63
N ILE A 119 -13.81 -12.50 -4.43
CA ILE A 119 -14.76 -12.41 -3.32
C ILE A 119 -15.90 -13.40 -3.49
N ILE A 120 -16.60 -13.37 -4.65
CA ILE A 120 -17.76 -14.22 -4.93
C ILE A 120 -17.41 -15.71 -4.86
N THR A 121 -16.22 -16.06 -5.33
CA THR A 121 -15.74 -17.45 -5.33
C THR A 121 -15.08 -17.86 -4.01
N LYS A 122 -15.09 -16.99 -2.99
CA LYS A 122 -14.48 -17.21 -1.66
C LYS A 122 -13.01 -17.65 -1.75
N GLN A 123 -12.25 -17.01 -2.64
CA GLN A 123 -10.83 -17.27 -2.80
C GLN A 123 -9.97 -16.42 -1.86
N ILE A 124 -10.58 -15.47 -1.15
CA ILE A 124 -9.96 -14.62 -0.14
C ILE A 124 -10.81 -14.62 1.13
N ASP A 125 -10.17 -14.50 2.28
CA ASP A 125 -10.81 -14.45 3.60
C ASP A 125 -10.94 -13.01 4.13
N GLY A 126 -10.18 -12.06 3.55
CA GLY A 126 -10.22 -10.66 3.92
C GLY A 126 -9.44 -9.78 2.95
N MET A 127 -9.58 -8.46 3.11
CA MET A 127 -8.91 -7.46 2.28
C MET A 127 -8.26 -6.35 3.12
N VAL A 128 -7.08 -5.90 2.69
CA VAL A 128 -6.48 -4.64 3.13
C VAL A 128 -6.50 -3.66 1.96
N LEU A 129 -7.10 -2.49 2.16
CA LEU A 129 -7.22 -1.44 1.15
C LEU A 129 -6.17 -0.35 1.43
N LEU A 130 -5.27 -0.11 0.48
CA LEU A 130 -4.28 0.98 0.52
C LEU A 130 -4.75 2.20 -0.28
N SER A 131 -6.02 2.25 -0.66
CA SER A 131 -6.67 3.33 -1.39
C SER A 131 -7.90 3.84 -0.65
N SER A 132 -8.32 5.07 -0.94
CA SER A 132 -9.53 5.68 -0.36
C SER A 132 -10.85 5.18 -0.96
N ARG A 133 -10.79 4.25 -1.92
CA ARG A 133 -11.97 3.75 -2.63
C ARG A 133 -11.94 2.24 -2.72
N LEU A 134 -13.12 1.63 -2.73
CA LEU A 134 -13.24 0.24 -3.13
C LEU A 134 -12.80 0.08 -4.59
N PRO A 135 -12.13 -1.01 -4.96
CA PRO A 135 -11.72 -1.26 -6.34
C PRO A 135 -12.87 -1.70 -7.24
N PHE A 136 -14.12 -1.52 -6.80
CA PHE A 136 -15.34 -1.89 -7.53
C PHE A 136 -16.54 -1.11 -6.96
N ASP A 137 -17.53 -0.89 -7.81
CA ASP A 137 -18.81 -0.36 -7.35
C ASP A 137 -19.57 -1.47 -6.62
N ALA A 138 -19.94 -1.20 -5.38
CA ALA A 138 -20.80 -2.08 -4.60
C ALA A 138 -21.97 -1.27 -4.04
N SER A 139 -23.19 -1.78 -4.25
CA SER A 139 -24.36 -1.25 -3.57
C SER A 139 -24.26 -1.45 -2.06
N VAL A 140 -25.00 -0.67 -1.27
CA VAL A 140 -25.03 -0.80 0.20
C VAL A 140 -25.38 -2.22 0.65
N GLU A 141 -26.20 -2.93 -0.12
CA GLU A 141 -26.61 -4.31 0.17
C GLU A 141 -25.48 -5.30 -0.14
N GLU A 142 -24.71 -5.09 -1.22
CA GLU A 142 -23.55 -5.88 -1.57
C GLU A 142 -22.40 -5.67 -0.60
N GLN A 143 -22.19 -4.46 -0.09
CA GLN A 143 -21.17 -4.15 0.91
C GLN A 143 -21.32 -4.99 2.19
N ARG A 144 -22.55 -5.34 2.58
CA ARG A 144 -22.80 -6.21 3.75
C ARG A 144 -22.35 -7.65 3.58
N ASN A 145 -22.14 -8.08 2.35
CA ASN A 145 -21.70 -9.45 2.01
C ASN A 145 -20.20 -9.50 1.64
N LEU A 146 -19.48 -8.37 1.76
CA LEU A 146 -18.05 -8.33 1.54
C LEU A 146 -17.30 -9.05 2.68
N PRO A 147 -16.12 -9.62 2.41
CA PRO A 147 -15.27 -10.19 3.45
C PRO A 147 -14.81 -9.09 4.42
N PRO A 148 -14.27 -9.46 5.60
CA PRO A 148 -13.61 -8.51 6.50
C PRO A 148 -12.63 -7.60 5.76
N MET A 149 -12.66 -6.29 6.07
CA MET A 149 -11.84 -5.29 5.40
C MET A 149 -11.27 -4.30 6.40
N VAL A 150 -10.04 -3.88 6.15
CA VAL A 150 -9.34 -2.81 6.87
C VAL A 150 -8.72 -1.86 5.86
N MET A 151 -8.80 -0.56 6.14
CA MET A 151 -8.06 0.45 5.37
C MET A 151 -6.70 0.72 6.01
N SER A 152 -5.71 0.97 5.19
CA SER A 152 -4.35 1.26 5.64
C SER A 152 -3.77 2.43 4.84
N ASN A 153 -3.16 3.40 5.52
CA ASN A 153 -2.62 4.64 4.99
C ASN A 153 -3.68 5.67 4.55
N GLU A 154 -4.64 5.27 3.74
CA GLU A 154 -5.79 6.07 3.33
C GLU A 154 -7.02 5.78 4.20
N PHE A 155 -8.01 6.65 4.11
CA PHE A 155 -9.27 6.48 4.80
C PHE A 155 -10.43 7.01 3.94
N ALA A 156 -11.59 6.38 4.12
CA ALA A 156 -12.84 6.76 3.46
C ALA A 156 -13.93 6.73 4.54
N PRO A 157 -14.30 7.87 5.11
CA PRO A 157 -15.29 7.94 6.20
C PRO A 157 -16.62 7.30 5.84
N GLU A 158 -17.01 7.33 4.57
CA GLU A 158 -18.24 6.75 4.05
C GLU A 158 -18.26 5.20 4.07
N LEU A 159 -17.10 4.55 4.16
CA LEU A 159 -17.02 3.09 4.21
C LEU A 159 -17.12 2.52 5.64
N GLU A 160 -17.02 3.37 6.67
CA GLU A 160 -17.08 2.97 8.08
C GLU A 160 -16.17 1.76 8.43
N LEU A 161 -15.00 1.66 7.80
CA LEU A 161 -14.04 0.58 8.02
C LEU A 161 -13.04 0.92 9.12
N PRO A 162 -12.52 -0.08 9.85
CA PRO A 162 -11.32 0.12 10.66
C PRO A 162 -10.17 0.59 9.79
N THR A 163 -9.44 1.60 10.26
CA THR A 163 -8.41 2.27 9.46
C THR A 163 -7.16 2.50 10.28
N VAL A 164 -5.98 2.27 9.70
CA VAL A 164 -4.67 2.56 10.29
C VAL A 164 -3.95 3.59 9.43
N HIS A 165 -3.68 4.77 9.97
CA HIS A 165 -2.99 5.85 9.26
C HIS A 165 -2.31 6.82 10.25
N ILE A 166 -1.60 7.84 9.77
CA ILE A 166 -1.05 8.92 10.59
C ILE A 166 -2.03 10.11 10.65
N ASP A 167 -1.79 11.04 11.58
CA ASP A 167 -2.43 12.37 11.54
C ASP A 167 -1.74 13.23 10.46
N ASN A 168 -2.26 13.16 9.23
CA ASN A 168 -1.73 13.88 8.08
C ASN A 168 -1.76 15.41 8.22
N LEU A 169 -2.75 15.95 8.96
CA LEU A 169 -2.87 17.38 9.19
C LEU A 169 -1.75 17.85 10.12
N THR A 170 -1.62 17.23 11.29
CA THR A 170 -0.61 17.58 12.27
C THR A 170 0.81 17.36 11.73
N ALA A 171 1.03 16.28 10.99
CA ALA A 171 2.32 15.99 10.35
C ALA A 171 2.74 17.10 9.37
N ALA A 172 1.84 17.49 8.47
CA ALA A 172 2.10 18.59 7.53
C ALA A 172 2.27 19.94 8.23
N PHE A 173 1.44 20.21 9.25
CA PHE A 173 1.57 21.42 10.06
C PHE A 173 2.93 21.53 10.73
N ASN A 174 3.45 20.45 11.29
CA ASN A 174 4.77 20.40 11.93
C ASN A 174 5.91 20.57 10.92
N ALA A 175 5.83 19.93 9.74
CA ALA A 175 6.80 20.12 8.66
C ALA A 175 6.84 21.57 8.17
N MET A 176 5.68 22.21 8.07
CA MET A 176 5.58 23.61 7.70
C MET A 176 6.12 24.55 8.77
N ASN A 177 5.84 24.32 10.06
CA ASN A 177 6.41 25.11 11.15
C ASN A 177 7.94 25.06 11.13
N TYR A 178 8.53 23.88 10.86
CA TYR A 178 9.98 23.77 10.72
C TYR A 178 10.53 24.71 9.61
N LEU A 179 9.89 24.78 8.43
CA LEU A 179 10.31 25.74 7.38
C LEU A 179 10.12 27.19 7.80
N LEU A 180 9.03 27.51 8.51
CA LEU A 180 8.76 28.85 9.03
C LEU A 180 9.79 29.25 10.09
N ASP A 181 10.19 28.34 10.97
CA ASP A 181 11.23 28.55 12.00
C ASP A 181 12.62 28.74 11.36
N LEU A 182 12.88 28.18 10.19
CA LEU A 182 14.06 28.44 9.36
C LEU A 182 14.02 29.83 8.65
N GLY A 183 12.94 30.62 8.84
CA GLY A 183 12.78 31.97 8.29
C GLY A 183 12.11 32.04 6.91
N HIS A 184 11.69 30.90 6.34
CA HIS A 184 11.00 30.92 5.05
C HIS A 184 9.60 31.51 5.17
N LYS A 185 9.27 32.48 4.30
CA LYS A 185 7.94 33.11 4.23
C LYS A 185 7.25 32.85 2.90
N ARG A 186 8.01 32.60 1.83
CA ARG A 186 7.49 32.17 0.53
C ARG A 186 7.72 30.68 0.39
N ILE A 187 6.72 29.90 0.78
CA ILE A 187 6.78 28.45 0.79
C ILE A 187 5.77 27.93 -0.23
N GLY A 188 6.26 27.21 -1.25
CA GLY A 188 5.41 26.51 -2.20
C GLY A 188 4.90 25.18 -1.63
N CYS A 189 3.81 24.69 -2.18
CA CYS A 189 3.25 23.37 -1.90
C CYS A 189 3.12 22.58 -3.20
N ILE A 190 3.71 21.39 -3.26
CA ILE A 190 3.44 20.40 -4.31
C ILE A 190 2.46 19.39 -3.72
N ALA A 191 1.17 19.66 -3.91
CA ALA A 191 0.08 18.86 -3.37
C ALA A 191 -0.21 17.64 -4.27
N GLY A 192 -0.68 16.55 -3.68
CA GLY A 192 -1.20 15.39 -4.41
C GLY A 192 -2.62 15.64 -4.97
N PRO A 193 -3.27 14.59 -5.51
CA PRO A 193 -4.60 14.65 -6.09
C PRO A 193 -5.64 15.22 -5.11
N GLU A 194 -6.58 16.00 -5.65
CA GLU A 194 -7.57 16.71 -4.84
C GLU A 194 -8.64 15.80 -4.26
N ASP A 195 -8.91 14.71 -4.92
CA ASP A 195 -9.92 13.72 -4.55
C ASP A 195 -9.43 12.70 -3.51
N MET A 196 -8.17 12.81 -3.06
CA MET A 196 -7.60 11.94 -2.02
C MET A 196 -7.68 12.61 -0.64
N PRO A 197 -8.36 12.00 0.35
CA PRO A 197 -8.54 12.58 1.69
C PRO A 197 -7.23 12.97 2.37
N LEU A 198 -6.19 12.13 2.33
CA LEU A 198 -4.90 12.45 2.93
C LEU A 198 -4.28 13.73 2.36
N CYS A 199 -4.43 13.97 1.04
CA CYS A 199 -3.92 15.19 0.39
C CYS A 199 -4.63 16.44 0.89
N HIS A 200 -5.94 16.33 1.14
CA HIS A 200 -6.73 17.42 1.71
C HIS A 200 -6.23 17.80 3.10
N TYR A 201 -5.96 16.83 3.98
CA TYR A 201 -5.44 17.09 5.33
C TYR A 201 -4.01 17.63 5.32
N ARG A 202 -3.12 17.11 4.46
CA ARG A 202 -1.76 17.67 4.30
C ARG A 202 -1.82 19.12 3.83
N LEU A 203 -2.70 19.44 2.87
CA LEU A 203 -2.91 20.83 2.42
C LEU A 203 -3.50 21.71 3.52
N GLN A 204 -4.42 21.20 4.33
CA GLN A 204 -4.92 21.94 5.50
C GLN A 204 -3.82 22.25 6.50
N GLY A 205 -2.91 21.30 6.78
CA GLY A 205 -1.76 21.53 7.64
C GLY A 205 -0.86 22.66 7.12
N TYR A 206 -0.56 22.66 5.82
CA TYR A 206 0.17 23.74 5.14
C TYR A 206 -0.53 25.09 5.31
N VAL A 207 -1.83 25.18 5.03
CA VAL A 207 -2.62 26.41 5.14
C VAL A 207 -2.67 26.91 6.59
N GLN A 208 -2.87 26.03 7.56
CA GLN A 208 -2.97 26.39 8.97
C GLN A 208 -1.64 26.92 9.51
N ALA A 209 -0.51 26.34 9.13
CA ALA A 209 0.82 26.80 9.54
C ALA A 209 1.11 28.23 9.02
N LEU A 210 0.84 28.49 7.74
CA LEU A 210 0.98 29.84 7.17
C LEU A 210 0.09 30.86 7.89
N ARG A 211 -1.19 30.56 8.09
CA ARG A 211 -2.13 31.44 8.79
C ARG A 211 -1.73 31.75 10.21
N ARG A 212 -1.26 30.73 10.95
CA ARG A 212 -0.74 30.89 12.31
C ARG A 212 0.45 31.87 12.37
N SER A 213 1.29 31.85 11.34
CA SER A 213 2.44 32.76 11.22
C SER A 213 2.10 34.10 10.59
N GLY A 214 0.82 34.44 10.39
CA GLY A 214 0.36 35.71 9.80
C GLY A 214 0.67 35.82 8.30
N ILE A 215 0.96 34.72 7.61
CA ILE A 215 1.26 34.71 6.18
C ILE A 215 -0.03 34.41 5.42
N MET A 216 -0.36 35.24 4.45
CA MET A 216 -1.50 35.05 3.59
C MET A 216 -1.23 33.86 2.63
N VAL A 217 -2.20 32.95 2.54
CA VAL A 217 -2.12 31.83 1.59
C VAL A 217 -2.36 32.35 0.17
N ASP A 218 -1.39 32.19 -0.68
CA ASP A 218 -1.51 32.53 -2.09
C ASP A 218 -1.68 31.24 -2.91
N PRO A 219 -2.82 31.06 -3.62
CA PRO A 219 -3.07 29.86 -4.42
C PRO A 219 -2.01 29.63 -5.52
N HIS A 220 -1.29 30.67 -5.97
CA HIS A 220 -0.23 30.51 -6.98
C HIS A 220 1.00 29.75 -6.44
N TYR A 221 1.14 29.63 -5.12
CA TYR A 221 2.16 28.78 -4.50
C TYR A 221 1.71 27.34 -4.25
N ILE A 222 0.53 26.95 -4.75
CA ILE A 222 0.04 25.58 -4.64
C ILE A 222 -0.01 24.99 -6.06
N ALA A 223 0.92 24.09 -6.35
CA ALA A 223 0.91 23.27 -7.56
C ALA A 223 0.45 21.85 -7.24
N ARG A 224 -0.12 21.15 -8.22
CA ARG A 224 -0.65 19.80 -8.02
C ARG A 224 0.14 18.76 -8.81
N GLY A 225 0.26 17.58 -8.23
CA GLY A 225 0.84 16.38 -8.84
C GLY A 225 -0.02 15.16 -8.58
N ASP A 226 0.46 14.03 -9.05
CA ASP A 226 -0.21 12.72 -9.02
C ASP A 226 0.65 11.62 -8.38
N PHE A 227 1.59 12.03 -7.50
CA PHE A 227 2.58 11.17 -6.84
C PHE A 227 3.66 10.57 -7.77
N THR A 228 3.79 11.08 -9.00
CA THR A 228 4.89 10.69 -9.89
C THR A 228 6.08 11.66 -9.79
N TYR A 229 7.28 11.19 -10.15
CA TYR A 229 8.48 12.04 -10.25
C TYR A 229 8.29 13.15 -11.27
N GLU A 230 7.64 12.85 -12.39
CA GLU A 230 7.39 13.81 -13.47
C GLU A 230 6.46 14.93 -13.00
N ALA A 231 5.37 14.58 -12.29
CA ALA A 231 4.46 15.58 -11.75
C ALA A 231 5.15 16.49 -10.73
N GLY A 232 6.02 15.94 -9.87
CA GLY A 232 6.83 16.73 -8.94
C GLY A 232 7.75 17.73 -9.66
N ALA A 233 8.43 17.31 -10.74
CA ALA A 233 9.26 18.19 -11.55
C ALA A 233 8.45 19.29 -12.24
N ASN A 234 7.30 18.95 -12.81
CA ASN A 234 6.42 19.91 -13.50
C ASN A 234 5.79 20.90 -12.51
N ALA A 235 5.40 20.45 -11.33
CA ALA A 235 4.86 21.28 -10.27
C ALA A 235 5.89 22.30 -9.77
N LEU A 236 7.15 21.90 -9.55
CA LEU A 236 8.19 22.85 -9.18
C LEU A 236 8.47 23.85 -10.29
N LYS A 237 8.50 23.43 -11.55
CA LYS A 237 8.61 24.33 -12.70
C LYS A 237 7.52 25.40 -12.66
N GLN A 238 6.25 25.01 -12.47
CA GLN A 238 5.13 25.94 -12.36
C GLN A 238 5.31 26.96 -11.22
N LEU A 239 5.80 26.52 -10.06
CA LEU A 239 6.07 27.39 -8.92
C LEU A 239 7.19 28.41 -9.21
N PHE A 240 8.16 28.05 -10.05
CA PHE A 240 9.24 28.94 -10.47
C PHE A 240 8.89 29.88 -11.63
N GLU A 241 7.75 29.70 -12.28
CA GLU A 241 7.19 30.65 -13.27
C GLU A 241 6.54 31.85 -12.59
N GLN A 242 6.38 31.84 -11.25
CA GLN A 242 5.84 32.98 -10.51
C GLN A 242 6.85 34.14 -10.49
N PRO A 243 6.42 35.43 -10.48
CA PRO A 243 7.29 36.58 -10.42
C PRO A 243 8.24 36.58 -9.22
N LEU A 244 7.83 36.00 -8.12
CA LEU A 244 8.62 35.80 -6.90
C LEU A 244 8.61 34.30 -6.57
N PRO A 245 9.61 33.53 -7.01
CA PRO A 245 9.62 32.07 -6.72
C PRO A 245 9.67 31.75 -5.22
N PRO A 246 9.22 30.58 -4.78
CA PRO A 246 9.32 30.17 -3.39
C PRO A 246 10.79 29.97 -2.97
N THR A 247 11.08 30.19 -1.70
CA THR A 247 12.40 29.91 -1.09
C THR A 247 12.45 28.53 -0.45
N ALA A 248 11.28 27.91 -0.23
CA ALA A 248 11.13 26.53 0.22
C ALA A 248 9.90 25.92 -0.42
N VAL A 249 9.88 24.59 -0.54
CA VAL A 249 8.75 23.82 -1.04
C VAL A 249 8.47 22.63 -0.13
N PHE A 250 7.19 22.49 0.25
CA PHE A 250 6.65 21.32 0.92
C PHE A 250 5.97 20.42 -0.10
N CYS A 251 6.43 19.17 -0.23
CA CYS A 251 5.87 18.18 -1.14
C CYS A 251 5.05 17.16 -0.38
N HIS A 252 3.89 16.77 -0.93
CA HIS A 252 3.02 15.76 -0.31
C HIS A 252 3.57 14.33 -0.42
N SER A 253 4.67 14.10 -1.14
CA SER A 253 5.40 12.84 -1.13
C SER A 253 6.87 13.02 -1.45
N ASP A 254 7.69 12.06 -1.05
CA ASP A 254 9.11 12.00 -1.42
C ASP A 254 9.30 11.77 -2.91
N VAL A 255 8.42 10.99 -3.55
CA VAL A 255 8.47 10.75 -5.00
C VAL A 255 8.37 12.08 -5.76
N MET A 256 7.40 12.94 -5.41
CA MET A 256 7.29 14.28 -6.02
C MET A 256 8.45 15.18 -5.62
N ALA A 257 8.94 15.11 -4.36
CA ALA A 257 10.09 15.88 -3.90
C ALA A 257 11.36 15.52 -4.68
N LEU A 258 11.61 14.24 -4.94
CA LEU A 258 12.74 13.79 -5.77
C LEU A 258 12.63 14.26 -7.22
N GLY A 259 11.41 14.27 -7.77
CA GLY A 259 11.13 14.89 -9.07
C GLY A 259 11.47 16.38 -9.09
N ALA A 260 11.05 17.10 -8.07
CA ALA A 260 11.37 18.53 -7.86
C ALA A 260 12.88 18.76 -7.72
N LEU A 261 13.59 17.96 -6.91
CA LEU A 261 15.05 17.99 -6.79
C LEU A 261 15.74 17.79 -8.16
N SER A 262 15.30 16.82 -8.92
CA SER A 262 15.84 16.55 -10.26
C SER A 262 15.64 17.73 -11.22
N TRP A 263 14.48 18.37 -11.17
CA TRP A 263 14.23 19.58 -11.97
C TRP A 263 15.10 20.76 -11.52
N ALA A 264 15.17 21.03 -10.21
CA ALA A 264 16.01 22.09 -9.64
C ALA A 264 17.47 21.94 -10.08
N LYS A 265 18.04 20.75 -9.96
CA LYS A 265 19.41 20.44 -10.39
C LYS A 265 19.62 20.72 -11.88
N ARG A 266 18.66 20.36 -12.75
CA ARG A 266 18.74 20.65 -14.20
C ARG A 266 18.68 22.14 -14.52
N GLN A 267 18.05 22.95 -13.69
CA GLN A 267 18.01 24.40 -13.81
C GLN A 267 19.24 25.10 -13.17
N GLY A 268 20.16 24.34 -12.58
CA GLY A 268 21.33 24.88 -11.90
C GLY A 268 21.02 25.46 -10.50
N LEU A 269 19.83 25.24 -9.97
CA LEU A 269 19.46 25.62 -8.62
C LEU A 269 20.12 24.68 -7.61
N LYS A 270 20.73 25.27 -6.58
CA LYS A 270 21.34 24.51 -5.49
C LYS A 270 20.34 24.29 -4.36
N VAL A 271 20.11 23.04 -4.01
CA VAL A 271 19.36 22.65 -2.83
C VAL A 271 20.39 22.26 -1.76
N PRO A 272 20.35 22.85 -0.56
CA PRO A 272 19.36 23.80 -0.04
C PRO A 272 19.65 25.28 -0.28
N ASP A 273 20.74 25.66 -0.98
CA ASP A 273 21.24 27.04 -1.02
C ASP A 273 20.27 28.03 -1.67
N ASP A 274 19.69 27.69 -2.80
CA ASP A 274 18.74 28.53 -3.52
C ASP A 274 17.28 28.15 -3.19
N LEU A 275 17.04 26.90 -2.78
CA LEU A 275 15.71 26.35 -2.50
C LEU A 275 15.80 25.26 -1.45
N SER A 276 15.02 25.36 -0.37
CA SER A 276 14.79 24.28 0.57
C SER A 276 13.64 23.37 0.09
N ILE A 277 13.78 22.04 0.22
CA ILE A 277 12.74 21.10 -0.15
C ILE A 277 12.49 20.13 1.02
N ILE A 278 11.21 19.96 1.40
CA ILE A 278 10.74 18.92 2.32
C ILE A 278 9.84 17.96 1.58
N GLY A 279 10.08 16.67 1.78
CA GLY A 279 9.22 15.59 1.32
C GLY A 279 8.28 15.06 2.40
N PHE A 280 7.64 13.95 2.09
CA PHE A 280 6.74 13.22 2.96
C PHE A 280 6.86 11.74 2.62
N ASP A 281 6.89 10.83 3.61
CA ASP A 281 6.89 9.36 3.55
C ASP A 281 8.18 8.70 4.07
N ASN A 282 9.34 9.34 3.93
CA ASN A 282 10.67 8.79 4.23
C ASN A 282 10.94 7.47 3.47
N ILE A 283 10.70 7.47 2.14
CA ILE A 283 11.09 6.33 1.32
C ILE A 283 12.62 6.15 1.31
N ALA A 284 13.11 4.93 0.99
CA ALA A 284 14.54 4.65 1.04
C ALA A 284 15.40 5.64 0.23
N LEU A 285 14.92 6.07 -0.93
CA LEU A 285 15.64 7.04 -1.77
C LEU A 285 15.81 8.42 -1.12
N ALA A 286 15.01 8.80 -0.13
CA ALA A 286 15.13 10.07 0.56
C ALA A 286 16.47 10.24 1.29
N GLU A 287 17.07 9.15 1.76
CA GLU A 287 18.38 9.15 2.39
C GLU A 287 19.52 9.19 1.38
N PHE A 288 19.33 8.55 0.22
CA PHE A 288 20.42 8.35 -0.76
C PHE A 288 20.42 9.34 -1.92
N CYS A 289 19.46 10.26 -2.00
CA CYS A 289 19.49 11.34 -2.98
C CYS A 289 20.50 12.42 -2.61
N ASP A 290 20.80 13.33 -3.55
CA ASP A 290 21.76 14.42 -3.36
C ASP A 290 21.11 15.77 -3.63
N PRO A 291 20.95 16.61 -2.56
CA PRO A 291 21.22 16.32 -1.14
C PRO A 291 20.21 15.33 -0.54
N PRO A 292 20.56 14.65 0.59
CA PRO A 292 19.61 13.82 1.32
C PRO A 292 18.38 14.60 1.75
N LEU A 293 17.19 14.03 1.53
CA LEU A 293 15.91 14.74 1.65
C LEU A 293 15.41 14.79 3.10
N THR A 294 15.15 15.99 3.61
CA THR A 294 14.35 16.22 4.80
C THR A 294 12.90 15.80 4.52
N THR A 295 12.29 14.97 5.37
CA THR A 295 10.98 14.37 5.09
C THR A 295 10.23 13.99 6.36
N VAL A 296 8.92 13.91 6.28
CA VAL A 296 8.09 13.30 7.34
C VAL A 296 8.16 11.79 7.22
N ALA A 297 8.68 11.14 8.26
CA ALA A 297 8.76 9.68 8.31
C ALA A 297 7.43 9.08 8.80
N GLN A 298 6.79 8.30 7.93
CA GLN A 298 5.66 7.46 8.31
C GLN A 298 6.18 6.08 8.77
N PRO A 299 5.61 5.48 9.83
CA PRO A 299 5.98 4.13 10.29
C PRO A 299 5.34 3.07 9.37
N ARG A 300 5.77 3.01 8.11
CA ARG A 300 5.12 2.26 7.04
C ARG A 300 4.98 0.77 7.34
N PHE A 301 6.04 0.15 7.87
CA PHE A 301 5.97 -1.25 8.28
C PHE A 301 4.91 -1.46 9.37
N ASP A 302 4.89 -0.62 10.41
CA ASP A 302 3.97 -0.75 11.54
C ASP A 302 2.52 -0.46 11.12
N ILE A 303 2.31 0.46 10.16
CA ILE A 303 0.99 0.71 9.56
C ILE A 303 0.46 -0.56 8.90
N GLY A 304 1.29 -1.27 8.15
CA GLY A 304 0.92 -2.55 7.52
C GLY A 304 0.70 -3.66 8.54
N HIS A 305 1.58 -3.77 9.53
CA HIS A 305 1.48 -4.73 10.63
C HIS A 305 0.17 -4.57 11.40
N GLU A 306 -0.13 -3.36 11.86
CA GLU A 306 -1.35 -3.07 12.63
C GLU A 306 -2.63 -3.27 11.80
N ALA A 307 -2.61 -2.90 10.52
CA ALA A 307 -3.76 -3.14 9.64
C ALA A 307 -4.03 -4.64 9.49
N MET A 308 -2.98 -5.47 9.34
CA MET A 308 -3.14 -6.91 9.24
C MET A 308 -3.63 -7.53 10.55
N LEU A 309 -3.18 -7.06 11.72
CA LEU A 309 -3.69 -7.52 13.02
C LEU A 309 -5.18 -7.23 13.17
N LEU A 310 -5.63 -6.01 12.83
CA LEU A 310 -7.06 -5.66 12.85
C LEU A 310 -7.89 -6.55 11.91
N LEU A 311 -7.35 -6.88 10.73
CA LEU A 311 -8.03 -7.76 9.79
C LEU A 311 -8.14 -9.19 10.34
N LEU A 312 -7.08 -9.71 10.96
CA LEU A 312 -7.08 -11.04 11.59
C LEU A 312 -8.11 -11.12 12.72
N ASP A 313 -8.21 -10.08 13.55
CA ASP A 313 -9.22 -10.00 14.61
C ASP A 313 -10.64 -10.09 14.03
N GLN A 314 -10.93 -9.37 12.93
CA GLN A 314 -12.21 -9.47 12.24
C GLN A 314 -12.48 -10.87 11.68
N ILE A 315 -11.49 -11.49 11.02
CA ILE A 315 -11.61 -12.85 10.47
C ILE A 315 -11.91 -13.87 11.59
N GLN A 316 -11.35 -13.67 12.77
CA GLN A 316 -11.59 -14.50 13.95
C GLN A 316 -12.94 -14.21 14.63
N GLY A 317 -13.71 -13.25 14.12
CA GLY A 317 -15.02 -12.87 14.64
C GLY A 317 -14.96 -11.97 15.87
N GLN A 318 -13.83 -11.33 16.12
CA GLN A 318 -13.72 -10.32 17.17
C GLN A 318 -14.42 -9.03 16.72
N ASN A 319 -14.99 -8.31 17.68
CA ASN A 319 -15.62 -7.02 17.39
C ASN A 319 -14.55 -5.93 17.29
N VAL A 320 -14.15 -5.61 16.07
CA VAL A 320 -13.23 -4.51 15.77
C VAL A 320 -14.06 -3.27 15.47
N SER A 321 -13.84 -2.19 16.24
CA SER A 321 -14.56 -0.93 16.03
C SER A 321 -14.15 -0.29 14.69
N SER A 322 -15.11 0.21 13.94
CA SER A 322 -14.86 1.14 12.84
C SER A 322 -14.25 2.43 13.40
N GLY A 323 -13.21 2.94 12.78
CA GLY A 323 -12.54 4.17 13.19
C GLY A 323 -11.05 4.13 12.92
N SER A 324 -10.40 5.27 13.19
CA SER A 324 -8.98 5.47 12.90
C SER A 324 -8.10 5.07 14.08
N ARG A 325 -7.13 4.20 13.83
CA ARG A 325 -5.96 4.00 14.68
C ARG A 325 -4.83 4.87 14.13
N LEU A 326 -4.49 5.92 14.86
CA LEU A 326 -3.43 6.85 14.46
C LEU A 326 -2.07 6.31 14.90
N MET A 327 -1.11 6.37 13.98
CA MET A 327 0.29 6.03 14.21
C MET A 327 1.11 7.30 14.31
N ASP A 328 2.12 7.32 15.18
CA ASP A 328 3.03 8.44 15.33
C ASP A 328 3.95 8.56 14.10
N CYS A 329 4.27 9.81 13.74
CA CYS A 329 5.23 10.12 12.69
C CYS A 329 6.20 11.21 13.17
N GLU A 330 7.37 11.30 12.54
CA GLU A 330 8.39 12.27 12.90
C GLU A 330 8.97 12.97 11.68
N LEU A 331 9.52 14.18 11.89
CA LEU A 331 10.27 14.90 10.85
C LEU A 331 11.73 14.49 10.91
N ILE A 332 12.25 13.88 9.86
CA ILE A 332 13.66 13.56 9.69
C ILE A 332 14.36 14.69 8.96
N ILE A 333 15.20 15.41 9.68
CA ILE A 333 15.98 16.53 9.11
C ILE A 333 17.25 16.00 8.45
N ARG A 334 17.47 16.38 7.18
CA ARG A 334 18.65 16.04 6.38
C ARG A 334 19.22 17.26 5.68
N GLY A 335 19.83 17.07 4.50
CA GLY A 335 20.57 18.09 3.77
C GLY A 335 19.77 19.00 2.83
N SER A 336 18.48 18.74 2.63
CA SER A 336 17.68 19.47 1.62
C SER A 336 17.01 20.75 2.12
N THR A 337 17.27 21.15 3.37
CA THR A 337 16.72 22.36 3.99
C THR A 337 17.79 23.14 4.72
N ARG A 338 17.65 24.47 4.75
CA ARG A 338 18.52 25.37 5.54
C ARG A 338 17.76 26.57 6.05
N ALA A 339 18.31 27.24 7.07
CA ALA A 339 17.82 28.55 7.48
C ALA A 339 18.12 29.62 6.42
N LEU A 340 17.19 30.55 6.24
CA LEU A 340 17.46 31.78 5.48
C LEU A 340 18.39 32.69 6.29
N PRO A 341 19.32 33.41 5.62
CA PRO A 341 20.22 34.33 6.29
C PRO A 341 19.49 35.50 6.94
#